data_7f4e70f9e6979e226ccb14f0d77798c3
#
_entry.id   7f4e70f9e6979e226ccb14f0d77798c3
#
_cell.length_a   1.000
_cell.length_b   1.000
_cell.length_c   1.000
_cell.angle_alpha   90.00
_cell.angle_beta   90.00
_cell.angle_gamma   90.00
#
_symmetry.space_group_name_H-M   'P 1'
#
loop_
_entity.id
_entity.type
_entity.pdbx_description
1 polymer ?
#
loop_
_entity_poly.entity_id
_entity_poly.type
_entity_poly.pdbx_seq_one_letter_code
_entity_poly.pdbx_strand_id
1 'polypeptide(L)'
;YNHRFDRGDVLTIGSDFMHDYLYNTNLENETRNQNTWDLFGQYDWRISDQWEAVGAVRYDYFSDGKESHVTPKLNVCYKPIYNLSIRAGYGMGFRAPTLKEKYYNFDMAGIWIVEGNANLKSEVSHNFNLSAEFTKGHYNLTGSVYYNKVKNKLATSAPYFKTPNDKLPYLPYANLDDYSVCGGEIGAQAKWNNGFGARLTYAYTKEQLAKDKDGHT
;
A
#
# COMPACT_ATOMS: atom_id res chain seq x y z
N TYR A 1 19.69 13.21 -1.55
CA TYR A 1 20.08 14.53 -1.03
C TYR A 1 19.14 14.92 0.10
N ASN A 2 19.72 15.37 1.24
CA ASN A 2 18.97 15.91 2.38
C ASN A 2 19.50 17.30 2.70
N HIS A 3 18.58 18.27 2.86
CA HIS A 3 18.91 19.62 3.29
C HIS A 3 18.07 19.99 4.51
N ARG A 4 18.76 20.44 5.57
CA ARG A 4 18.11 20.97 6.77
C ARG A 4 18.21 22.49 6.75
N PHE A 5 17.06 23.15 6.85
CA PHE A 5 16.98 24.60 6.94
C PHE A 5 17.17 25.09 8.39
N ASP A 6 17.54 26.34 8.57
CA ASP A 6 17.77 26.96 9.90
C ASP A 6 16.53 26.88 10.82
N ARG A 7 15.32 26.89 10.24
CA ARG A 7 14.04 26.74 10.96
C ARG A 7 13.78 25.31 11.44
N GLY A 8 14.63 24.37 11.08
CA GLY A 8 14.51 22.97 11.41
C GLY A 8 13.70 22.12 10.43
N ASP A 9 13.22 22.72 9.35
CA ASP A 9 12.58 22.00 8.23
C ASP A 9 13.60 21.11 7.51
N VAL A 10 13.13 20.04 6.88
CA VAL A 10 14.00 19.13 6.12
C VAL A 10 13.42 18.88 4.74
N LEU A 11 14.24 19.10 3.71
CA LEU A 11 13.95 18.70 2.34
C LEU A 11 14.75 17.45 1.99
N THR A 12 14.07 16.41 1.55
CA THR A 12 14.69 15.18 1.04
C THR A 12 14.31 15.01 -0.44
N ILE A 13 15.29 14.80 -1.30
CA ILE A 13 15.09 14.47 -2.72
C ILE A 13 15.93 13.24 -3.03
N GLY A 14 15.35 12.29 -3.76
CA GLY A 14 16.03 11.10 -4.19
C GLY A 14 15.48 10.54 -5.49
N SER A 15 16.27 9.70 -6.11
CA SER A 15 15.90 8.93 -7.29
C SER A 15 16.47 7.53 -7.20
N ASP A 16 15.82 6.57 -7.82
CA ASP A 16 16.27 5.19 -7.90
C ASP A 16 16.06 4.63 -9.31
N PHE A 17 16.80 3.58 -9.61
CA PHE A 17 16.69 2.85 -10.86
C PHE A 17 16.75 1.35 -10.57
N MET A 18 15.81 0.61 -11.13
CA MET A 18 15.74 -0.83 -11.02
C MET A 18 15.60 -1.48 -12.40
N HIS A 19 16.31 -2.58 -12.60
CA HIS A 19 16.19 -3.42 -13.78
C HIS A 19 15.71 -4.80 -13.38
N ASP A 20 14.49 -5.15 -13.81
CA ASP A 20 13.90 -6.47 -13.61
C ASP A 20 14.14 -7.34 -14.86
N TYR A 21 14.44 -8.60 -14.61
CA TYR A 21 14.73 -9.58 -15.62
C TYR A 21 13.98 -10.88 -15.29
N LEU A 22 13.22 -11.39 -16.25
CA LEU A 22 12.54 -12.68 -16.15
C LEU A 22 12.98 -13.56 -17.32
N TYR A 23 13.63 -14.67 -17.02
CA TYR A 23 13.99 -15.71 -17.98
C TYR A 23 13.22 -17.00 -17.67
N ASN A 24 12.55 -17.56 -18.67
CA ASN A 24 11.92 -18.86 -18.58
C ASN A 24 11.62 -19.42 -19.98
N THR A 25 11.86 -20.71 -20.19
CA THR A 25 11.61 -21.41 -21.45
C THR A 25 10.13 -21.50 -21.83
N ASN A 26 9.22 -21.27 -20.88
CA ASN A 26 7.77 -21.23 -21.12
C ASN A 26 7.28 -19.82 -21.54
N LEU A 27 8.18 -18.85 -21.65
CA LEU A 27 7.85 -17.52 -22.18
C LEU A 27 8.03 -17.49 -23.68
N GLU A 28 7.15 -16.76 -24.35
CA GLU A 28 7.40 -16.34 -25.74
C GLU A 28 8.69 -15.49 -25.77
N ASN A 29 9.68 -15.89 -26.56
CA ASN A 29 11.04 -15.34 -26.61
C ASN A 29 11.88 -15.54 -25.33
N GLU A 30 11.50 -16.44 -24.42
CA GLU A 30 12.26 -16.87 -23.23
C GLU A 30 12.68 -15.77 -22.25
N THR A 31 12.55 -14.49 -22.60
CA THR A 31 13.04 -13.37 -21.80
C THR A 31 12.09 -12.17 -21.80
N ARG A 32 11.92 -11.55 -20.63
CA ARG A 32 11.23 -10.26 -20.44
C ARG A 32 12.05 -9.36 -19.53
N ASN A 33 12.10 -8.08 -19.86
CA ASN A 33 12.84 -7.06 -19.12
C ASN A 33 11.94 -5.88 -18.80
N GLN A 34 12.18 -5.24 -17.66
CA GLN A 34 11.54 -4.00 -17.25
C GLN A 34 12.56 -3.10 -16.58
N ASN A 35 12.60 -1.84 -17.00
CA ASN A 35 13.32 -0.79 -16.29
C ASN A 35 12.31 0.05 -15.53
N THR A 36 12.62 0.32 -14.27
CA THR A 36 11.84 1.23 -13.41
C THR A 36 12.72 2.40 -13.03
N TRP A 37 12.20 3.61 -13.20
CA TRP A 37 12.82 4.86 -12.78
C TRP A 37 11.89 5.56 -11.82
N ASP A 38 12.42 6.04 -10.72
CA ASP A 38 11.67 6.89 -9.82
C ASP A 38 12.41 8.16 -9.41
N LEU A 39 11.60 9.15 -9.07
CA LEU A 39 12.04 10.41 -8.50
C LEU A 39 11.09 10.76 -7.37
N PHE A 40 11.62 11.11 -6.19
CA PHE A 40 10.78 11.51 -5.07
C PHE A 40 11.32 12.75 -4.38
N GLY A 41 10.39 13.50 -3.79
CA GLY A 41 10.66 14.63 -2.93
C GLY A 41 9.79 14.60 -1.68
N GLN A 42 10.35 14.93 -0.55
CA GLN A 42 9.66 15.04 0.73
C GLN A 42 10.09 16.33 1.41
N TYR A 43 9.12 17.02 2.01
CA TYR A 43 9.35 18.20 2.84
C TYR A 43 8.71 18.00 4.22
N ASP A 44 9.56 18.05 5.25
CA ASP A 44 9.19 17.97 6.65
C ASP A 44 9.11 19.40 7.18
N TRP A 45 7.92 19.90 7.42
CA TRP A 45 7.65 21.28 7.76
C TRP A 45 7.30 21.45 9.24
N ARG A 46 8.11 22.21 9.97
CA ARG A 46 7.81 22.69 11.33
C ARG A 46 7.10 24.04 11.25
N ILE A 47 5.76 24.01 11.16
CA ILE A 47 4.96 25.21 10.99
C ILE A 47 4.98 26.05 12.26
N SER A 48 4.85 25.39 13.43
CA SER A 48 4.90 25.99 14.77
C SER A 48 5.19 24.91 15.82
N ASP A 49 5.26 25.29 17.09
CA ASP A 49 5.38 24.35 18.21
C ASP A 49 4.21 23.37 18.30
N GLN A 50 3.04 23.76 17.77
CA GLN A 50 1.83 22.96 17.78
C GLN A 50 1.58 22.20 16.48
N TRP A 51 2.13 22.65 15.35
CA TRP A 51 1.85 22.12 14.03
C TRP A 51 3.10 21.64 13.30
N GLU A 52 3.08 20.40 12.90
CA GLU A 52 4.06 19.78 12.02
C GLU A 52 3.35 19.15 10.84
N ALA A 53 3.93 19.25 9.63
CA ALA A 53 3.40 18.61 8.43
C ALA A 53 4.52 17.96 7.64
N VAL A 54 4.22 16.84 6.98
CA VAL A 54 5.10 16.16 6.04
C VAL A 54 4.36 15.97 4.74
N GLY A 55 4.85 16.61 3.69
CA GLY A 55 4.36 16.43 2.32
C GLY A 55 5.39 15.67 1.50
N ALA A 56 4.95 14.69 0.71
CA ALA A 56 5.83 13.97 -0.21
C ALA A 56 5.11 13.68 -1.52
N VAL A 57 5.89 13.59 -2.59
CA VAL A 57 5.43 13.15 -3.89
C VAL A 57 6.50 12.25 -4.50
N ARG A 58 6.09 11.17 -5.12
CA ARG A 58 6.95 10.27 -5.89
C ARG A 58 6.35 10.07 -7.28
N TYR A 59 7.21 10.10 -8.27
CA TYR A 59 6.92 9.74 -9.65
C TYR A 59 7.67 8.47 -9.99
N ASP A 60 6.97 7.48 -10.53
CA ASP A 60 7.51 6.20 -10.97
C ASP A 60 7.18 5.99 -12.44
N TYR A 61 8.14 5.48 -13.22
CA TYR A 61 7.97 5.12 -14.62
C TYR A 61 8.43 3.68 -14.86
N PHE A 62 7.60 2.89 -15.53
CA PHE A 62 7.85 1.50 -15.91
C PHE A 62 7.94 1.37 -17.42
N SER A 63 9.04 0.80 -17.93
CA SER A 63 9.26 0.64 -19.36
C SER A 63 8.36 -0.43 -19.99
N ASP A 64 8.00 -1.48 -19.23
CA ASP A 64 7.03 -2.47 -19.67
C ASP A 64 5.61 -1.88 -19.55
N GLY A 65 4.90 -1.79 -20.69
CA GLY A 65 3.61 -1.11 -20.77
C GLY A 65 3.64 0.41 -20.80
N LYS A 66 4.81 1.07 -20.65
CA LYS A 66 4.99 2.54 -20.63
C LYS A 66 4.06 3.22 -19.61
N GLU A 67 3.96 2.64 -18.44
CA GLU A 67 3.10 3.10 -17.35
C GLU A 67 3.84 4.09 -16.44
N SER A 68 3.13 5.12 -15.96
CA SER A 68 3.68 6.04 -14.97
C SER A 68 2.67 6.35 -13.88
N HIS A 69 3.18 6.57 -12.66
CA HIS A 69 2.37 6.84 -11.48
C HIS A 69 2.93 8.00 -10.69
N VAL A 70 2.02 8.82 -10.14
CA VAL A 70 2.35 9.86 -9.17
C VAL A 70 1.67 9.53 -7.86
N THR A 71 2.44 9.40 -6.79
CA THR A 71 1.95 9.01 -5.47
C THR A 71 2.20 10.13 -4.46
N PRO A 72 1.18 10.98 -4.16
CA PRO A 72 1.27 11.98 -3.12
C PRO A 72 1.06 11.37 -1.73
N LYS A 73 1.69 12.00 -0.72
CA LYS A 73 1.51 11.71 0.69
C LYS A 73 1.49 13.01 1.48
N LEU A 74 0.57 13.12 2.43
CA LEU A 74 0.47 14.24 3.36
C LEU A 74 0.18 13.71 4.76
N ASN A 75 0.98 14.11 5.74
CA ASN A 75 0.72 13.86 7.15
C ASN A 75 0.79 15.16 7.91
N VAL A 76 -0.12 15.35 8.85
CA VAL A 76 -0.18 16.52 9.72
C VAL A 76 -0.27 16.05 11.16
N CYS A 77 0.52 16.67 12.02
CA CYS A 77 0.46 16.49 13.47
C CYS A 77 0.08 17.81 14.12
N TYR A 78 -0.94 17.77 14.96
CA TYR A 78 -1.40 18.90 15.76
C TYR A 78 -1.28 18.58 17.26
N LYS A 79 -0.59 19.42 17.99
CA LYS A 79 -0.36 19.31 19.44
C LYS A 79 -1.01 20.50 20.13
N PRO A 80 -2.35 20.48 20.36
CA PRO A 80 -3.07 21.61 20.98
C PRO A 80 -2.60 21.92 22.39
N ILE A 81 -2.19 20.89 23.12
CA ILE A 81 -1.62 20.97 24.47
C ILE A 81 -0.48 19.94 24.58
N TYR A 82 0.40 20.13 25.56
CA TYR A 82 1.59 19.29 25.77
C TYR A 82 1.29 17.78 25.82
N ASN A 83 0.14 17.40 26.35
CA ASN A 83 -0.23 16.00 26.58
C ASN A 83 -1.05 15.35 25.47
N LEU A 84 -1.45 16.09 24.44
CA LEU A 84 -2.33 15.61 23.38
C LEU A 84 -1.68 15.83 22.01
N SER A 85 -1.58 14.76 21.24
CA SER A 85 -1.21 14.83 19.82
C SER A 85 -2.30 14.20 18.96
N ILE A 86 -2.70 14.91 17.91
CA ILE A 86 -3.66 14.47 16.90
C ILE A 86 -2.90 14.39 15.57
N ARG A 87 -3.02 13.26 14.90
CA ARG A 87 -2.35 13.04 13.60
C ARG A 87 -3.39 12.67 12.56
N ALA A 88 -3.32 13.33 11.41
CA ALA A 88 -4.10 12.98 10.23
C ALA A 88 -3.15 12.67 9.08
N GLY A 89 -3.44 11.66 8.30
CA GLY A 89 -2.63 11.25 7.18
C GLY A 89 -3.45 10.83 5.98
N TYR A 90 -2.92 11.17 4.82
CA TYR A 90 -3.35 10.65 3.53
C TYR A 90 -2.12 10.17 2.76
N GLY A 91 -2.23 9.01 2.13
CA GLY A 91 -1.21 8.50 1.21
C GLY A 91 -1.85 7.74 0.07
N MET A 92 -1.38 8.01 -1.13
CA MET A 92 -1.63 7.19 -2.30
C MET A 92 -0.49 6.21 -2.46
N GLY A 93 -0.79 4.97 -2.85
CA GLY A 93 0.18 3.95 -3.23
C GLY A 93 -0.26 3.27 -4.51
N PHE A 94 0.66 2.56 -5.15
CA PHE A 94 0.36 1.70 -6.28
C PHE A 94 1.21 0.44 -6.25
N ARG A 95 0.78 -0.58 -6.97
CA ARG A 95 1.54 -1.79 -7.25
C ARG A 95 1.44 -2.11 -8.75
N ALA A 96 2.54 -1.96 -9.47
CA ALA A 96 2.61 -2.40 -10.85
C ALA A 96 2.58 -3.93 -10.92
N PRO A 97 1.93 -4.53 -11.94
CA PRO A 97 2.01 -5.96 -12.18
C PRO A 97 3.46 -6.38 -12.44
N THR A 98 3.86 -7.48 -11.86
CA THR A 98 5.19 -8.06 -12.12
C THR A 98 5.25 -8.70 -13.51
N LEU A 99 6.45 -8.85 -14.07
CA LEU A 99 6.65 -9.57 -15.33
C LEU A 99 6.09 -11.00 -15.26
N LYS A 100 6.13 -11.64 -14.09
CA LYS A 100 5.56 -12.96 -13.86
C LYS A 100 4.04 -12.95 -13.99
N GLU A 101 3.35 -11.99 -13.36
CA GLU A 101 1.89 -11.86 -13.42
C GLU A 101 1.40 -11.53 -14.83
N LYS A 102 2.20 -10.82 -15.62
CA LYS A 102 1.86 -10.47 -17.01
C LYS A 102 2.11 -11.56 -18.00
N TYR A 103 3.22 -12.30 -17.88
CA TYR A 103 3.72 -13.10 -19.01
C TYR A 103 3.97 -14.57 -18.70
N TYR A 104 3.97 -14.98 -17.42
CA TYR A 104 4.37 -16.31 -17.06
C TYR A 104 3.20 -17.25 -16.83
N ASN A 105 3.17 -18.36 -17.59
CA ASN A 105 2.22 -19.46 -17.42
C ASN A 105 2.92 -20.63 -16.73
N PHE A 106 2.33 -21.19 -15.68
CA PHE A 106 2.91 -22.35 -15.00
C PHE A 106 1.85 -23.28 -14.41
N ASP A 107 2.21 -24.56 -14.42
CA ASP A 107 1.43 -25.61 -13.76
C ASP A 107 1.63 -25.53 -12.24
N MET A 108 0.53 -25.36 -11.51
CA MET A 108 0.52 -25.35 -10.06
C MET A 108 0.20 -26.76 -9.53
N ALA A 109 1.24 -27.59 -9.48
CA ALA A 109 1.21 -28.94 -8.92
C ALA A 109 0.14 -29.87 -9.52
N GLY A 110 -0.18 -29.72 -10.81
CA GLY A 110 -1.19 -30.55 -11.50
C GLY A 110 -2.63 -30.29 -11.06
N ILE A 111 -2.90 -29.13 -10.41
CA ILE A 111 -4.25 -28.74 -9.96
C ILE A 111 -4.86 -27.75 -10.97
N TRP A 112 -4.10 -26.71 -11.34
CA TRP A 112 -4.48 -25.71 -12.33
C TRP A 112 -3.25 -25.09 -12.99
N ILE A 113 -3.49 -24.45 -14.14
CA ILE A 113 -2.48 -23.67 -14.86
C ILE A 113 -2.68 -22.20 -14.50
N VAL A 114 -1.77 -21.59 -13.74
CA VAL A 114 -1.79 -20.16 -13.52
C VAL A 114 -1.39 -19.47 -14.81
N GLU A 115 -2.22 -18.52 -15.28
CA GLU A 115 -2.07 -17.84 -16.56
C GLU A 115 -1.75 -16.37 -16.35
N GLY A 116 -0.63 -15.90 -16.93
CA GLY A 116 -0.27 -14.49 -16.99
C GLY A 116 -1.21 -13.69 -17.87
N ASN A 117 -1.37 -12.40 -17.58
CA ASN A 117 -2.22 -11.49 -18.33
C ASN A 117 -1.50 -10.19 -18.65
N ALA A 118 -1.10 -10.00 -19.91
CA ALA A 118 -0.37 -8.81 -20.36
C ALA A 118 -1.19 -7.50 -20.25
N ASN A 119 -2.51 -7.58 -20.12
CA ASN A 119 -3.42 -6.44 -20.02
C ASN A 119 -3.67 -5.97 -18.58
N LEU A 120 -2.96 -6.52 -17.59
CA LEU A 120 -3.08 -6.09 -16.20
C LEU A 120 -2.73 -4.61 -16.04
N LYS A 121 -3.58 -3.91 -15.29
CA LYS A 121 -3.38 -2.53 -14.87
C LYS A 121 -2.80 -2.49 -13.47
N SER A 122 -2.06 -1.45 -13.15
CA SER A 122 -1.55 -1.24 -11.80
C SER A 122 -2.69 -1.12 -10.78
N GLU A 123 -2.48 -1.74 -9.64
CA GLU A 123 -3.31 -1.56 -8.45
C GLU A 123 -3.00 -0.22 -7.82
N VAL A 124 -4.03 0.53 -7.43
CA VAL A 124 -3.89 1.85 -6.78
C VAL A 124 -4.62 1.85 -5.45
N SER A 125 -3.95 2.33 -4.41
CA SER A 125 -4.51 2.43 -3.06
C SER A 125 -4.58 3.88 -2.58
N HIS A 126 -5.65 4.19 -1.84
CA HIS A 126 -5.85 5.44 -1.13
C HIS A 126 -6.02 5.14 0.36
N ASN A 127 -5.10 5.64 1.17
CA ASN A 127 -5.07 5.38 2.60
C ASN A 127 -5.34 6.68 3.36
N PHE A 128 -6.35 6.67 4.23
CA PHE A 128 -6.69 7.76 5.14
C PHE A 128 -6.55 7.25 6.57
N ASN A 129 -5.93 8.02 7.43
CA ASN A 129 -5.82 7.72 8.85
C ASN A 129 -6.01 8.98 9.70
N LEU A 130 -6.59 8.78 10.86
CA LEU A 130 -6.71 9.80 11.91
C LEU A 130 -6.43 9.12 13.24
N SER A 131 -5.54 9.70 14.04
CA SER A 131 -5.23 9.18 15.37
C SER A 131 -5.08 10.30 16.39
N ALA A 132 -5.40 9.98 17.64
CA ALA A 132 -5.18 10.85 18.77
C ALA A 132 -4.48 10.06 19.88
N GLU A 133 -3.54 10.71 20.55
CA GLU A 133 -2.80 10.18 21.69
C GLU A 133 -2.77 11.20 22.81
N PHE A 134 -3.23 10.78 23.98
CA PHE A 134 -3.21 11.58 25.20
C PHE A 134 -2.38 10.88 26.27
N THR A 135 -1.36 11.57 26.78
CA THR A 135 -0.48 11.03 27.82
C THR A 135 -0.46 11.97 29.01
N LYS A 136 -0.81 11.48 30.21
CA LYS A 136 -0.76 12.24 31.44
C LYS A 136 -0.28 11.37 32.61
N GLY A 137 0.88 11.71 33.15
CA GLY A 137 1.48 10.96 34.25
C GLY A 137 1.69 9.48 33.89
N HIS A 138 1.00 8.61 34.58
CA HIS A 138 1.10 7.15 34.40
C HIS A 138 0.16 6.59 33.33
N TYR A 139 -0.67 7.42 32.70
CA TYR A 139 -1.73 7.00 31.78
C TYR A 139 -1.42 7.45 30.35
N ASN A 140 -1.64 6.53 29.41
CA ASN A 140 -1.61 6.82 27.99
C ASN A 140 -2.90 6.26 27.36
N LEU A 141 -3.59 7.10 26.61
CA LEU A 141 -4.81 6.75 25.86
C LEU A 141 -4.54 6.99 24.38
N THR A 142 -4.88 6.03 23.54
CA THR A 142 -4.75 6.11 22.10
C THR A 142 -6.06 5.78 21.41
N GLY A 143 -6.35 6.47 20.34
CA GLY A 143 -7.46 6.15 19.45
C GLY A 143 -7.05 6.37 18.00
N SER A 144 -7.44 5.48 17.12
CA SER A 144 -7.19 5.64 15.69
C SER A 144 -8.33 5.09 14.86
N VAL A 145 -8.54 5.69 13.70
CA VAL A 145 -9.44 5.20 12.65
C VAL A 145 -8.70 5.25 11.32
N TYR A 146 -9.02 4.32 10.44
CA TYR A 146 -8.44 4.28 9.11
C TYR A 146 -9.47 3.84 8.06
N TYR A 147 -9.25 4.29 6.85
CA TYR A 147 -9.96 3.85 5.66
C TYR A 147 -8.95 3.64 4.54
N ASN A 148 -8.97 2.45 3.94
CA ASN A 148 -8.12 2.07 2.83
C ASN A 148 -8.99 1.62 1.66
N LYS A 149 -8.85 2.25 0.50
CA LYS A 149 -9.53 1.86 -0.73
C LYS A 149 -8.50 1.45 -1.77
N VAL A 150 -8.66 0.25 -2.31
CA VAL A 150 -7.81 -0.32 -3.37
C VAL A 150 -8.64 -0.46 -4.63
N LYS A 151 -8.12 0.03 -5.75
CA LYS A 151 -8.70 -0.08 -7.10
C LYS A 151 -7.87 -1.01 -7.96
N ASN A 152 -8.51 -1.71 -8.88
CA ASN A 152 -7.87 -2.66 -9.79
C ASN A 152 -7.03 -3.71 -9.05
N LYS A 153 -7.55 -4.29 -7.96
CA LYS A 153 -6.81 -5.29 -7.17
C LYS A 153 -6.28 -6.40 -8.06
N LEU A 154 -4.97 -6.62 -8.01
CA LEU A 154 -4.30 -7.68 -8.75
C LEU A 154 -4.44 -9.01 -7.99
N ALA A 155 -5.15 -9.96 -8.57
CA ALA A 155 -5.32 -11.30 -8.03
C ALA A 155 -5.62 -12.29 -9.15
N THR A 156 -5.69 -13.56 -8.81
CA THR A 156 -6.22 -14.58 -9.73
C THR A 156 -7.75 -14.55 -9.72
N SER A 157 -8.34 -14.67 -10.90
CA SER A 157 -9.81 -14.77 -11.10
C SER A 157 -10.29 -16.19 -10.88
N ALA A 158 -11.60 -16.44 -11.09
CA ALA A 158 -12.16 -17.78 -11.03
C ALA A 158 -11.53 -18.71 -12.10
N PRO A 159 -11.29 -19.99 -11.76
CA PRO A 159 -10.75 -20.94 -12.72
C PRO A 159 -11.74 -21.25 -13.85
N TYR A 160 -11.23 -21.47 -15.05
CA TYR A 160 -12.02 -21.83 -16.23
C TYR A 160 -11.30 -22.84 -17.11
N PHE A 161 -12.05 -23.54 -17.98
CA PHE A 161 -11.51 -24.41 -19.01
C PHE A 161 -11.55 -23.71 -20.37
N LYS A 162 -10.43 -23.66 -21.08
CA LYS A 162 -10.36 -23.08 -22.45
C LYS A 162 -11.08 -23.97 -23.47
N THR A 163 -10.94 -25.27 -23.30
CA THR A 163 -11.60 -26.28 -24.15
C THR A 163 -12.19 -27.39 -23.28
N PRO A 164 -13.24 -28.13 -23.76
CA PRO A 164 -13.80 -29.27 -23.05
C PRO A 164 -12.81 -30.44 -22.81
N ASN A 165 -11.69 -30.45 -23.54
CA ASN A 165 -10.70 -31.51 -23.46
C ASN A 165 -9.51 -31.14 -22.56
N ASP A 166 -9.50 -29.98 -21.95
CA ASP A 166 -8.41 -29.56 -21.07
C ASP A 166 -8.40 -30.43 -19.82
N LYS A 167 -7.21 -30.92 -19.45
CA LYS A 167 -7.03 -31.76 -18.28
C LYS A 167 -7.03 -30.94 -16.98
N LEU A 168 -6.61 -29.68 -17.05
CA LEU A 168 -6.51 -28.78 -15.89
C LEU A 168 -7.22 -27.47 -16.20
N PRO A 169 -7.90 -26.86 -15.22
CA PRO A 169 -8.45 -25.53 -15.38
C PRO A 169 -7.35 -24.46 -15.38
N TYR A 170 -7.61 -23.35 -16.07
CA TYR A 170 -6.77 -22.16 -16.08
C TYR A 170 -7.19 -21.20 -14.99
N LEU A 171 -6.24 -20.62 -14.30
CA LEU A 171 -6.40 -19.62 -13.25
C LEU A 171 -5.74 -18.31 -13.69
N PRO A 172 -6.43 -17.41 -14.41
CA PRO A 172 -5.83 -16.22 -14.97
C PRO A 172 -5.62 -15.14 -13.92
N TYR A 173 -4.54 -14.37 -14.05
CA TYR A 173 -4.41 -13.11 -13.35
C TYR A 173 -5.40 -12.07 -13.92
N ALA A 174 -6.05 -11.33 -13.06
CA ALA A 174 -7.02 -10.28 -13.41
C ALA A 174 -6.94 -9.10 -12.46
N ASN A 175 -7.44 -7.96 -12.92
CA ASN A 175 -7.79 -6.86 -12.03
C ASN A 175 -9.21 -7.09 -11.52
N LEU A 176 -9.34 -7.34 -10.23
CA LEU A 176 -10.63 -7.41 -9.54
C LEU A 176 -11.17 -6.00 -9.26
N ASP A 177 -12.46 -5.92 -8.94
CA ASP A 177 -13.12 -4.68 -8.59
C ASP A 177 -12.58 -4.04 -7.31
N ASP A 178 -13.08 -2.85 -6.99
CA ASP A 178 -12.66 -2.05 -5.85
C ASP A 178 -12.83 -2.81 -4.52
N TYR A 179 -11.76 -2.81 -3.75
CA TYR A 179 -11.70 -3.39 -2.42
C TYR A 179 -11.50 -2.28 -1.38
N SER A 180 -12.20 -2.34 -0.26
CA SER A 180 -11.99 -1.37 0.81
C SER A 180 -11.99 -2.02 2.19
N VAL A 181 -11.17 -1.44 3.06
CA VAL A 181 -11.08 -1.81 4.48
C VAL A 181 -11.20 -0.54 5.31
N CYS A 182 -12.02 -0.56 6.34
CA CYS A 182 -12.04 0.47 7.35
C CYS A 182 -11.98 -0.15 8.74
N GLY A 183 -11.45 0.58 9.68
CA GLY A 183 -11.36 0.10 11.04
C GLY A 183 -10.98 1.19 12.01
N GLY A 184 -10.92 0.81 13.27
CA GLY A 184 -10.46 1.66 14.34
C GLY A 184 -9.91 0.84 15.49
N GLU A 185 -9.07 1.49 16.26
CA GLU A 185 -8.45 0.94 17.46
C GLU A 185 -8.53 1.95 18.59
N ILE A 186 -8.80 1.47 19.79
CA ILE A 186 -8.67 2.23 21.03
C ILE A 186 -7.75 1.46 21.98
N GLY A 187 -6.85 2.19 22.63
CA GLY A 187 -5.89 1.63 23.58
C GLY A 187 -5.82 2.46 24.86
N ALA A 188 -5.67 1.78 25.97
CA ALA A 188 -5.40 2.40 27.25
C ALA A 188 -4.24 1.68 27.92
N GLN A 189 -3.28 2.42 28.44
CA GLN A 189 -2.15 1.89 29.17
C GLN A 189 -1.95 2.67 30.46
N ALA A 190 -1.67 1.96 31.54
CA ALA A 190 -1.23 2.53 32.80
C ALA A 190 0.06 1.88 33.27
N LYS A 191 0.98 2.67 33.81
CA LYS A 191 2.23 2.19 34.44
C LYS A 191 2.39 2.89 35.78
N TRP A 192 2.50 2.14 36.86
CA TRP A 192 2.68 2.67 38.21
C TRP A 192 4.11 2.52 38.69
N ASN A 193 4.52 3.38 39.63
CA ASN A 193 5.90 3.42 40.17
C ASN A 193 6.27 2.16 40.96
N ASN A 194 5.30 1.36 41.38
CA ASN A 194 5.50 0.10 42.09
C ASN A 194 5.85 -1.09 41.18
N GLY A 195 6.08 -0.84 39.88
CA GLY A 195 6.45 -1.85 38.90
C GLY A 195 5.25 -2.54 38.20
N PHE A 196 4.01 -2.27 38.62
CA PHE A 196 2.84 -2.77 37.93
C PHE A 196 2.50 -1.94 36.69
N GLY A 197 1.92 -2.61 35.69
CA GLY A 197 1.38 -1.97 34.49
C GLY A 197 0.21 -2.76 33.95
N ALA A 198 -0.73 -2.06 33.31
CA ALA A 198 -1.86 -2.64 32.60
C ALA A 198 -1.96 -2.03 31.21
N ARG A 199 -2.36 -2.84 30.22
CA ARG A 199 -2.69 -2.39 28.87
C ARG A 199 -3.96 -3.10 28.41
N LEU A 200 -4.86 -2.31 27.83
CA LEU A 200 -6.05 -2.80 27.15
C LEU A 200 -6.06 -2.23 25.73
N THR A 201 -6.32 -3.06 24.75
CA THR A 201 -6.48 -2.63 23.35
C THR A 201 -7.70 -3.33 22.77
N TYR A 202 -8.53 -2.58 22.06
CA TYR A 202 -9.65 -3.07 21.29
C TYR A 202 -9.54 -2.56 19.86
N ALA A 203 -9.59 -3.48 18.88
CA ALA A 203 -9.55 -3.16 17.46
C ALA A 203 -10.78 -3.75 16.76
N TYR A 204 -11.33 -2.98 15.82
CA TYR A 204 -12.41 -3.40 14.94
C TYR A 204 -12.03 -3.13 13.51
N THR A 205 -12.17 -4.12 12.64
CA THR A 205 -11.92 -4.01 11.21
C THR A 205 -13.13 -4.53 10.44
N LYS A 206 -13.55 -3.75 9.46
CA LYS A 206 -14.58 -4.14 8.49
C LYS A 206 -13.99 -4.14 7.09
N GLU A 207 -14.13 -5.25 6.42
CA GLU A 207 -13.66 -5.48 5.08
C GLU A 207 -14.85 -5.55 4.13
N GLN A 208 -14.70 -4.93 2.95
CA GLN A 208 -15.60 -5.09 1.83
C GLN A 208 -14.79 -5.72 0.70
N LEU A 209 -15.03 -7.00 0.47
CA LEU A 209 -14.35 -7.76 -0.58
C LEU A 209 -14.68 -7.19 -1.96
N ALA A 210 -13.69 -7.21 -2.84
CA ALA A 210 -13.91 -6.96 -4.25
C ALA A 210 -14.90 -8.01 -4.79
N LYS A 211 -15.94 -7.56 -5.47
CA LYS A 211 -16.82 -8.44 -6.22
C LYS A 211 -16.15 -8.79 -7.53
N ASP A 212 -16.30 -10.03 -7.98
CA ASP A 212 -16.02 -10.39 -9.36
C ASP A 212 -17.02 -9.67 -10.28
N LYS A 213 -16.69 -9.47 -11.56
CA LYS A 213 -17.58 -8.84 -12.56
C LYS A 213 -18.95 -9.52 -12.64
N ASP A 214 -19.03 -10.76 -12.19
CA ASP A 214 -20.28 -11.55 -12.11
C ASP A 214 -20.97 -11.45 -10.75
N GLY A 215 -20.47 -10.62 -9.82
CA GLY A 215 -21.11 -10.33 -8.53
C GLY A 215 -20.87 -11.37 -7.43
N HIS A 216 -19.98 -12.33 -7.65
CA HIS A 216 -19.57 -13.31 -6.63
C HIS A 216 -18.48 -12.71 -5.71
N THR A 217 -18.64 -12.92 -4.40
CA THR A 217 -17.68 -12.54 -3.35
C THR A 217 -16.80 -13.70 -2.95
#